data_1d08a4804f021b3b55e8b890a6f575db
#
_entry.id   1d08a4804f021b3b55e8b890a6f575db
#
_cell.length_a   1.000
_cell.length_b   1.000
_cell.length_c   1.000
_cell.angle_alpha   90.00
_cell.angle_beta   90.00
_cell.angle_gamma   90.00
#
_symmetry.space_group_name_H-M   'P 1'
#
loop_
_entity.id
_entity.type
_entity.pdbx_description
1 polymer ?
#
loop_
_entity_poly.entity_id
_entity_poly.type
_entity_poly.pdbx_seq_one_letter_code
_entity_poly.pdbx_strand_id
1 'polypeptide(L)'
;VQELGTLSGLTVAENIFLGHEDQFVHCGIKNTNAMNKKANELLKQYGFDRIKASDMIDNYNFEDRKLVEIVKATYFDPKIVVIDETTTALSQEGREELYKHMERIRKSGNTVIFISHDLPEIIEKSDTITILRDGVYIDTVKSKDVNENDLKKLMVGREVTGDYYR
;
A
#
# COMPACT_ATOMS: atom_id res chain seq x y z
N VAL A 1 -7.56 6.95 14.06
CA VAL A 1 -8.42 6.73 12.88
C VAL A 1 -7.50 6.81 11.68
N GLN A 2 -7.27 5.71 11.00
CA GLN A 2 -6.56 5.70 9.72
C GLN A 2 -7.42 6.45 8.70
N GLU A 3 -6.88 7.52 8.13
CA GLU A 3 -7.56 8.27 7.08
C GLU A 3 -7.58 7.47 5.78
N LEU A 4 -8.74 7.48 5.12
CA LEU A 4 -8.89 6.93 3.77
C LEU A 4 -8.42 7.99 2.76
N GLY A 5 -7.53 7.62 1.86
CA GLY A 5 -7.11 8.49 0.74
C GLY A 5 -8.12 8.52 -0.42
N THR A 6 -9.27 7.83 -0.27
CA THR A 6 -10.39 7.89 -1.21
C THR A 6 -11.40 8.96 -0.78
N LEU A 7 -11.97 9.67 -1.74
CA LEU A 7 -13.00 10.68 -1.52
C LEU A 7 -14.40 10.09 -1.68
N SER A 8 -15.22 10.22 -0.64
CA SER A 8 -16.66 9.91 -0.67
C SER A 8 -17.39 10.77 -1.70
N GLY A 9 -18.48 10.24 -2.25
CA GLY A 9 -19.28 10.94 -3.26
C GLY A 9 -18.71 10.88 -4.68
N LEU A 10 -17.58 10.19 -4.89
CA LEU A 10 -16.99 9.95 -6.19
C LEU A 10 -17.06 8.45 -6.55
N THR A 11 -17.02 8.16 -7.84
CA THR A 11 -16.87 6.79 -8.33
C THR A 11 -15.47 6.26 -8.08
N VAL A 12 -15.29 4.94 -8.18
CA VAL A 12 -13.97 4.30 -8.13
C VAL A 12 -13.03 4.88 -9.19
N ALA A 13 -13.51 5.04 -10.43
CA ALA A 13 -12.70 5.61 -11.51
C ALA A 13 -12.27 7.07 -11.23
N GLU A 14 -13.17 7.87 -10.69
CA GLU A 14 -12.86 9.25 -10.31
C GLU A 14 -11.83 9.31 -9.19
N ASN A 15 -11.90 8.39 -8.23
CA ASN A 15 -10.89 8.28 -7.18
C ASN A 15 -9.52 7.87 -7.73
N ILE A 16 -9.45 6.90 -8.66
CA ILE A 16 -8.19 6.45 -9.27
C ILE A 16 -7.50 7.60 -10.03
N PHE A 17 -8.26 8.35 -10.81
CA PHE A 17 -7.73 9.40 -11.69
C PHE A 17 -7.82 10.81 -11.12
N LEU A 18 -8.08 10.94 -9.83
CA LEU A 18 -8.24 12.23 -9.16
C LEU A 18 -7.02 13.13 -9.40
N GLY A 19 -7.27 14.33 -9.92
CA GLY A 19 -6.24 15.30 -10.29
C GLY A 19 -5.59 15.03 -11.66
N HIS A 20 -6.05 14.02 -12.40
CA HIS A 20 -5.54 13.65 -13.71
C HIS A 20 -6.67 13.33 -14.71
N GLU A 21 -7.85 13.90 -14.47
CA GLU A 21 -9.05 13.69 -15.29
C GLU A 21 -8.95 14.30 -16.68
N ASP A 22 -8.04 15.26 -16.86
CA ASP A 22 -7.74 15.96 -18.13
C ASP A 22 -7.40 14.98 -19.26
N GLN A 23 -6.77 13.85 -18.97
CA GLN A 23 -6.48 12.80 -19.95
C GLN A 23 -7.75 12.18 -20.57
N PHE A 24 -8.91 12.35 -19.94
CA PHE A 24 -10.22 11.87 -20.43
C PHE A 24 -11.10 13.01 -20.93
N VAL A 25 -10.59 14.24 -21.01
CA VAL A 25 -11.32 15.38 -21.52
C VAL A 25 -10.94 15.62 -22.99
N HIS A 26 -11.93 15.66 -23.87
CA HIS A 26 -11.74 16.01 -25.28
C HIS A 26 -12.71 17.11 -25.67
N CYS A 27 -12.20 18.22 -26.25
CA CYS A 27 -13.01 19.38 -26.61
C CYS A 27 -13.88 19.91 -25.42
N GLY A 28 -13.36 19.87 -24.20
CA GLY A 28 -14.07 20.32 -22.99
C GLY A 28 -15.11 19.34 -22.46
N ILE A 29 -15.27 18.16 -23.06
CA ILE A 29 -16.23 17.12 -22.64
C ILE A 29 -15.47 15.94 -22.01
N LYS A 30 -15.83 15.56 -20.76
CA LYS A 30 -15.27 14.41 -20.06
C LYS A 30 -15.85 13.11 -20.62
N ASN A 31 -14.99 12.22 -21.12
CA ASN A 31 -15.37 10.89 -21.59
C ASN A 31 -15.33 9.88 -20.41
N THR A 32 -16.42 9.82 -19.65
CA THR A 32 -16.59 8.92 -18.51
C THR A 32 -16.47 7.45 -18.90
N ASN A 33 -16.93 7.07 -20.11
CA ASN A 33 -16.82 5.68 -20.58
C ASN A 33 -15.37 5.27 -20.79
N ALA A 34 -14.54 6.13 -21.38
CA ALA A 34 -13.11 5.88 -21.53
C ALA A 34 -12.40 5.78 -20.18
N MET A 35 -12.75 6.65 -19.24
CA MET A 35 -12.22 6.66 -17.88
C MET A 35 -12.58 5.36 -17.14
N ASN A 36 -13.84 4.95 -17.16
CA ASN A 36 -14.31 3.71 -16.54
C ASN A 36 -13.65 2.47 -17.18
N LYS A 37 -13.51 2.45 -18.51
CA LYS A 37 -12.83 1.36 -19.21
C LYS A 37 -11.38 1.24 -18.72
N LYS A 38 -10.65 2.35 -18.67
CA LYS A 38 -9.25 2.38 -18.23
C LYS A 38 -9.11 1.96 -16.77
N ALA A 39 -10.01 2.42 -15.89
CA ALA A 39 -10.01 2.03 -14.48
C ALA A 39 -10.28 0.53 -14.30
N ASN A 40 -11.24 -0.05 -15.03
CA ASN A 40 -11.52 -1.48 -14.98
C ASN A 40 -10.33 -2.31 -15.49
N GLU A 41 -9.63 -1.85 -16.54
CA GLU A 41 -8.42 -2.51 -17.03
C GLU A 41 -7.33 -2.54 -15.95
N LEU A 42 -7.13 -1.42 -15.26
CA LEU A 42 -6.20 -1.33 -14.13
C LEU A 42 -6.61 -2.25 -12.98
N LEU A 43 -7.84 -2.16 -12.51
CA LEU A 43 -8.36 -3.01 -11.42
C LEU A 43 -8.15 -4.49 -11.74
N LYS A 44 -8.45 -4.91 -12.97
CA LYS A 44 -8.21 -6.28 -13.43
C LYS A 44 -6.72 -6.64 -13.46
N GLN A 45 -5.85 -5.74 -13.94
CA GLN A 45 -4.40 -5.95 -13.93
C GLN A 45 -3.86 -6.17 -12.51
N TYR A 46 -4.52 -5.54 -11.53
CA TYR A 46 -4.18 -5.66 -10.11
C TYR A 46 -4.89 -6.84 -9.42
N GLY A 47 -5.73 -7.61 -10.11
CA GLY A 47 -6.46 -8.74 -9.52
C GLY A 47 -7.69 -8.33 -8.71
N PHE A 48 -8.16 -7.09 -8.86
CA PHE A 48 -9.30 -6.55 -8.11
C PHE A 48 -10.60 -6.57 -8.92
N ASP A 49 -10.88 -7.69 -9.60
CA ASP A 49 -12.04 -7.84 -10.51
C ASP A 49 -13.39 -7.62 -9.84
N ARG A 50 -13.48 -7.73 -8.50
CA ARG A 50 -14.69 -7.49 -7.74
C ARG A 50 -15.06 -6.02 -7.63
N ILE A 51 -14.10 -5.10 -7.88
CA ILE A 51 -14.29 -3.66 -7.81
C ILE A 51 -14.61 -3.13 -9.20
N LYS A 52 -15.74 -2.41 -9.33
CA LYS A 52 -16.17 -1.84 -10.60
C LYS A 52 -15.91 -0.34 -10.65
N ALA A 53 -15.32 0.11 -11.73
CA ALA A 53 -14.92 1.50 -11.92
C ALA A 53 -16.08 2.51 -11.85
N SER A 54 -17.27 2.11 -12.31
CA SER A 54 -18.47 2.96 -12.33
C SER A 54 -19.19 3.09 -11.01
N ASP A 55 -18.88 2.23 -10.05
CA ASP A 55 -19.59 2.21 -8.77
C ASP A 55 -19.09 3.35 -7.88
N MET A 56 -19.97 3.84 -7.00
CA MET A 56 -19.60 4.80 -5.97
C MET A 56 -18.64 4.14 -4.99
N ILE A 57 -17.56 4.84 -4.63
CA ILE A 57 -16.57 4.33 -3.68
C ILE A 57 -17.21 3.98 -2.33
N ASP A 58 -18.28 4.68 -1.98
CA ASP A 58 -19.02 4.49 -0.72
C ASP A 58 -19.73 3.13 -0.61
N ASN A 59 -19.92 2.43 -1.72
CA ASN A 59 -20.46 1.08 -1.75
C ASN A 59 -19.46 0.01 -1.34
N TYR A 60 -18.20 0.36 -1.19
CA TYR A 60 -17.10 -0.55 -0.88
C TYR A 60 -16.69 -0.47 0.59
N ASN A 61 -16.27 -1.61 1.14
CA ASN A 61 -15.74 -1.69 2.49
C ASN A 61 -14.35 -1.03 2.59
N PHE A 62 -13.80 -0.96 3.79
CA PHE A 62 -12.51 -0.30 4.05
C PHE A 62 -11.37 -0.95 3.27
N GLU A 63 -11.34 -2.29 3.20
CA GLU A 63 -10.32 -3.04 2.46
C GLU A 63 -10.34 -2.70 0.97
N ASP A 64 -11.48 -2.77 0.32
CA ASP A 64 -11.61 -2.47 -1.10
C ASP A 64 -11.20 -1.03 -1.42
N ARG A 65 -11.53 -0.07 -0.54
CA ARG A 65 -11.09 1.32 -0.69
C ARG A 65 -9.56 1.44 -0.59
N LYS A 66 -8.91 0.69 0.29
CA LYS A 66 -7.43 0.63 0.36
C LYS A 66 -6.82 0.03 -0.90
N LEU A 67 -7.45 -0.97 -1.51
CA LEU A 67 -7.00 -1.51 -2.80
C LEU A 67 -7.11 -0.47 -3.93
N VAL A 68 -8.18 0.33 -3.95
CA VAL A 68 -8.31 1.45 -4.90
C VAL A 68 -7.22 2.51 -4.69
N GLU A 69 -6.86 2.82 -3.44
CA GLU A 69 -5.73 3.72 -3.13
C GLU A 69 -4.40 3.21 -3.68
N ILE A 70 -4.15 1.90 -3.60
CA ILE A 70 -2.95 1.28 -4.16
C ILE A 70 -2.90 1.46 -5.67
N VAL A 71 -4.03 1.21 -6.37
CA VAL A 71 -4.13 1.43 -7.82
C VAL A 71 -3.86 2.89 -8.17
N LYS A 72 -4.47 3.83 -7.45
CA LYS A 72 -4.25 5.27 -7.60
C LYS A 72 -2.78 5.64 -7.43
N ALA A 73 -2.15 5.18 -6.34
CA ALA A 73 -0.75 5.51 -6.01
C ALA A 73 0.25 4.97 -7.04
N THR A 74 -0.09 3.87 -7.72
CA THR A 74 0.84 3.17 -8.61
C THR A 74 0.56 3.39 -10.10
N TYR A 75 -0.55 4.02 -10.45
CA TYR A 75 -0.97 4.23 -11.84
C TYR A 75 0.08 4.99 -12.68
N PHE A 76 0.75 5.98 -12.11
CA PHE A 76 1.72 6.84 -12.81
C PHE A 76 3.15 6.32 -12.77
N ASP A 77 3.37 5.04 -12.48
CA ASP A 77 4.69 4.39 -12.39
C ASP A 77 5.68 5.20 -11.52
N PRO A 78 5.35 5.45 -10.26
CA PRO A 78 6.17 6.25 -9.38
C PRO A 78 7.50 5.54 -9.09
N LYS A 79 8.59 6.29 -9.00
CA LYS A 79 9.92 5.74 -8.64
C LYS A 79 9.98 5.22 -7.20
N ILE A 80 9.17 5.81 -6.31
CA ILE A 80 9.10 5.44 -4.90
C ILE A 80 7.62 5.35 -4.53
N VAL A 81 7.21 4.23 -3.94
CA VAL A 81 5.88 4.03 -3.35
C VAL A 81 6.05 3.84 -1.85
N VAL A 82 5.29 4.59 -1.06
CA VAL A 82 5.25 4.44 0.40
C VAL A 82 3.96 3.73 0.79
N ILE A 83 4.07 2.62 1.51
CA ILE A 83 2.97 1.83 2.04
C ILE A 83 3.07 1.88 3.56
N ASP A 84 2.15 2.61 4.19
CA ASP A 84 2.17 2.87 5.62
C ASP A 84 1.01 2.16 6.30
N GLU A 85 1.34 1.18 7.17
CA GLU A 85 0.43 0.37 8.01
C GLU A 85 -0.83 -0.18 7.29
N THR A 86 -0.79 -0.31 5.96
CA THR A 86 -1.94 -0.71 5.15
C THR A 86 -2.37 -2.15 5.42
N THR A 87 -1.42 -3.03 5.76
CA THR A 87 -1.66 -4.49 5.93
C THR A 87 -2.58 -4.83 7.09
N THR A 88 -2.64 -3.99 8.13
CA THR A 88 -3.55 -4.19 9.27
C THR A 88 -5.03 -4.15 8.91
N ALA A 89 -5.35 -3.47 7.81
CA ALA A 89 -6.71 -3.27 7.31
C ALA A 89 -7.14 -4.28 6.25
N LEU A 90 -6.22 -5.17 5.84
CA LEU A 90 -6.44 -6.13 4.77
C LEU A 90 -6.68 -7.54 5.32
N SER A 91 -7.57 -8.29 4.65
CA SER A 91 -7.66 -9.73 4.80
C SER A 91 -6.35 -10.41 4.35
N GLN A 92 -6.20 -11.69 4.64
CA GLN A 92 -5.03 -12.44 4.18
C GLN A 92 -4.88 -12.40 2.66
N GLU A 93 -5.99 -12.55 1.92
CA GLU A 93 -6.00 -12.47 0.46
C GLU A 93 -5.59 -11.07 -0.03
N GLY A 94 -6.11 -10.02 0.61
CA GLY A 94 -5.74 -8.64 0.30
C GLY A 94 -4.25 -8.34 0.55
N ARG A 95 -3.67 -8.88 1.62
CA ARG A 95 -2.22 -8.78 1.89
C ARG A 95 -1.39 -9.47 0.81
N GLU A 96 -1.78 -10.69 0.42
CA GLU A 96 -1.08 -11.43 -0.65
C GLU A 96 -1.08 -10.66 -1.97
N GLU A 97 -2.22 -10.05 -2.33
CA GLU A 97 -2.29 -9.21 -3.52
C GLU A 97 -1.39 -7.96 -3.37
N LEU A 98 -1.40 -7.29 -2.22
CA LEU A 98 -0.51 -6.17 -1.95
C LEU A 98 0.97 -6.58 -2.13
N TYR A 99 1.40 -7.71 -1.57
CA TYR A 99 2.79 -8.18 -1.70
C TYR A 99 3.17 -8.51 -3.15
N LYS A 100 2.25 -9.09 -3.92
CA LYS A 100 2.47 -9.30 -5.36
C LYS A 100 2.70 -7.97 -6.09
N HIS A 101 1.99 -6.90 -5.68
CA HIS A 101 2.18 -5.57 -6.26
C HIS A 101 3.50 -4.94 -5.83
N MET A 102 3.87 -5.01 -4.57
CA MET A 102 5.17 -4.58 -4.08
C MET A 102 6.32 -5.24 -4.88
N GLU A 103 6.20 -6.54 -5.10
CA GLU A 103 7.18 -7.30 -5.88
C GLU A 103 7.22 -6.89 -7.36
N ARG A 104 6.07 -6.56 -7.98
CA ARG A 104 6.02 -6.03 -9.35
C ARG A 104 6.71 -4.68 -9.45
N ILE A 105 6.43 -3.75 -8.51
CA ILE A 105 7.07 -2.43 -8.44
C ILE A 105 8.59 -2.59 -8.32
N ARG A 106 9.05 -3.46 -7.41
CA ARG A 106 10.47 -3.76 -7.23
C ARG A 106 11.11 -4.32 -8.50
N LYS A 107 10.47 -5.29 -9.17
CA LYS A 107 10.96 -5.87 -10.43
C LYS A 107 11.03 -4.87 -11.59
N SER A 108 10.20 -3.82 -11.56
CA SER A 108 10.26 -2.72 -12.54
C SER A 108 11.42 -1.75 -12.27
N GLY A 109 12.24 -1.99 -11.22
CA GLY A 109 13.37 -1.13 -10.84
C GLY A 109 12.96 0.08 -10.00
N ASN A 110 11.73 0.09 -9.47
CA ASN A 110 11.22 1.12 -8.59
C ASN A 110 11.36 0.68 -7.11
N THR A 111 11.26 1.63 -6.19
CA THR A 111 11.45 1.38 -4.75
C THR A 111 10.11 1.37 -4.02
N VAL A 112 9.95 0.43 -3.09
CA VAL A 112 8.85 0.41 -2.12
C VAL A 112 9.42 0.69 -0.74
N ILE A 113 8.87 1.68 -0.04
CA ILE A 113 9.07 1.91 1.39
C ILE A 113 7.86 1.33 2.10
N PHE A 114 8.08 0.27 2.86
CA PHE A 114 7.03 -0.44 3.57
C PHE A 114 7.16 -0.22 5.07
N ILE A 115 6.12 0.35 5.68
CA ILE A 115 6.06 0.63 7.11
C ILE A 115 5.01 -0.28 7.73
N SER A 116 5.43 -1.07 8.71
CA SER A 116 4.56 -1.98 9.46
C SER A 116 5.11 -2.16 10.87
N HIS A 117 4.27 -2.57 11.80
CA HIS A 117 4.66 -3.02 13.14
C HIS A 117 4.70 -4.56 13.26
N ASP A 118 4.36 -5.28 12.20
CA ASP A 118 4.44 -6.74 12.11
C ASP A 118 5.87 -7.14 11.70
N LEU A 119 6.69 -7.51 12.69
CA LEU A 119 8.11 -7.82 12.46
C LEU A 119 8.33 -9.04 11.54
N PRO A 120 7.60 -10.15 11.68
CA PRO A 120 7.63 -11.26 10.71
C PRO A 120 7.41 -10.78 9.28
N GLU A 121 6.39 -9.97 9.06
CA GLU A 121 6.06 -9.40 7.76
C GLU A 121 7.20 -8.56 7.18
N ILE A 122 7.75 -7.65 7.99
CA ILE A 122 8.89 -6.81 7.59
C ILE A 122 10.10 -7.65 7.20
N ILE A 123 10.46 -8.66 8.00
CA ILE A 123 11.61 -9.53 7.74
C ILE A 123 11.42 -10.30 6.43
N GLU A 124 10.21 -10.81 6.19
CA GLU A 124 9.91 -11.62 5.00
C GLU A 124 9.83 -10.78 3.71
N LYS A 125 9.27 -9.57 3.79
CA LYS A 125 8.87 -8.78 2.61
C LYS A 125 9.84 -7.65 2.25
N SER A 126 10.89 -7.39 3.01
CA SER A 126 11.86 -6.34 2.71
C SER A 126 13.28 -6.86 2.45
N ASP A 127 14.06 -6.10 1.69
CA ASP A 127 15.49 -6.37 1.46
C ASP A 127 16.34 -5.80 2.60
N THR A 128 15.96 -4.60 3.08
CA THR A 128 16.62 -3.87 4.17
C THR A 128 15.59 -3.28 5.12
N ILE A 129 15.94 -3.21 6.39
CA ILE A 129 15.06 -2.72 7.46
C ILE A 129 15.77 -1.56 8.14
N THR A 130 15.13 -0.39 8.13
CA THR A 130 15.59 0.78 8.86
C THR A 130 14.78 0.93 10.15
N ILE A 131 15.47 1.04 11.26
CA ILE A 131 14.84 1.16 12.56
C ILE A 131 14.89 2.64 13.01
N LEU A 132 13.70 3.16 13.32
CA LEU A 132 13.51 4.46 13.94
C LEU A 132 12.96 4.27 15.35
N ARG A 133 13.42 5.06 16.30
CA ARG A 133 12.92 5.10 17.67
C ARG A 133 12.81 6.55 18.12
N ASP A 134 11.63 6.94 18.57
CA ASP A 134 11.34 8.32 19.01
C ASP A 134 11.76 9.39 17.98
N GLY A 135 11.57 9.07 16.69
CA GLY A 135 11.95 9.96 15.59
C GLY A 135 13.46 9.97 15.26
N VAL A 136 14.27 9.16 15.95
CA VAL A 136 15.71 9.09 15.74
C VAL A 136 16.08 7.83 14.96
N TYR A 137 16.96 7.97 13.98
CA TYR A 137 17.57 6.83 13.28
C TYR A 137 18.44 6.02 14.25
N ILE A 138 18.22 4.72 14.29
CA ILE A 138 18.98 3.77 15.10
C ILE A 138 19.95 2.98 14.25
N ASP A 139 19.45 2.25 13.25
CA ASP A 139 20.27 1.39 12.39
C ASP A 139 19.54 1.02 11.09
N THR A 140 20.30 0.52 10.12
CA THR A 140 19.76 -0.11 8.89
C THR A 140 20.45 -1.46 8.70
N VAL A 141 19.66 -2.51 8.71
CA VAL A 141 20.12 -3.90 8.63
C VAL A 141 19.54 -4.61 7.40
N LYS A 142 20.21 -5.65 6.93
CA LYS A 142 19.62 -6.52 5.90
C LYS A 142 18.63 -7.48 6.56
N SER A 143 17.47 -7.67 5.97
CA SER A 143 16.42 -8.53 6.53
C SER A 143 16.88 -9.97 6.74
N LYS A 144 17.72 -10.50 5.84
CA LYS A 144 18.28 -11.86 5.92
C LYS A 144 19.27 -12.09 7.07
N ASP A 145 19.81 -11.02 7.66
CA ASP A 145 20.86 -11.07 8.68
C ASP A 145 20.30 -10.86 10.10
N VAL A 146 18.97 -10.69 10.24
CA VAL A 146 18.32 -10.41 11.52
C VAL A 146 17.08 -11.28 11.72
N ASN A 147 16.72 -11.49 12.99
CA ASN A 147 15.47 -12.12 13.41
C ASN A 147 14.62 -11.14 14.23
N GLU A 148 13.40 -11.55 14.59
CA GLU A 148 12.48 -10.70 15.37
C GLU A 148 13.08 -10.21 16.70
N ASN A 149 13.86 -11.06 17.40
CA ASN A 149 14.44 -10.68 18.68
C ASN A 149 15.52 -9.60 18.50
N ASP A 150 16.29 -9.66 17.42
CA ASP A 150 17.29 -8.64 17.09
C ASP A 150 16.62 -7.30 16.81
N LEU A 151 15.53 -7.30 16.02
CA LEU A 151 14.76 -6.09 15.75
C LEU A 151 14.13 -5.52 17.03
N LYS A 152 13.53 -6.38 17.87
CA LYS A 152 12.96 -5.96 19.17
C LYS A 152 14.00 -5.28 20.06
N LYS A 153 15.22 -5.82 20.13
CA LYS A 153 16.33 -5.19 20.89
C LYS A 153 16.68 -3.80 20.35
N LEU A 154 16.80 -3.66 19.03
CA LEU A 154 17.10 -2.38 18.39
C LEU A 154 15.99 -1.35 18.61
N MET A 155 14.72 -1.77 18.55
CA MET A 155 13.57 -0.89 18.74
C MET A 155 13.42 -0.42 20.19
N VAL A 156 13.62 -1.30 21.17
CA VAL A 156 13.42 -1.00 22.61
C VAL A 156 14.67 -0.39 23.25
N GLY A 157 15.88 -0.68 22.72
CA GLY A 157 17.13 -0.17 23.24
C GLY A 157 17.56 -0.80 24.57
N ARG A 158 16.91 -1.88 25.00
CA ARG A 158 17.28 -2.69 26.19
C ARG A 158 17.27 -4.16 25.79
N GLU A 159 18.14 -4.95 26.41
CA GLU A 159 17.97 -6.40 26.34
C GLU A 159 16.60 -6.75 26.95
N VAL A 160 15.76 -7.36 26.14
CA VAL A 160 14.52 -7.98 26.63
C VAL A 160 14.96 -9.25 27.36
N THR A 161 15.46 -9.09 28.60
CA THR A 161 15.65 -10.21 29.51
C THR A 161 14.27 -10.72 29.89
N GLY A 162 13.98 -11.97 29.49
CA GLY A 162 12.67 -12.62 29.65
C GLY A 162 12.29 -12.93 31.11
N ASP A 163 12.26 -11.93 31.99
CA ASP A 163 11.89 -12.05 33.40
C ASP A 163 10.72 -11.12 33.80
N TYR A 164 9.59 -11.26 33.08
CA TYR A 164 8.34 -10.60 33.46
C TYR A 164 7.21 -11.60 33.77
N TYR A 165 7.53 -12.71 34.45
CA TYR A 165 6.53 -13.51 35.18
C TYR A 165 7.15 -14.07 36.49
N ARG A 166 7.03 -13.29 37.54
CA ARG A 166 6.91 -13.75 38.91
C ARG A 166 5.80 -13.00 39.60
#